data_35e0a48494b62a79a52d5d8095ba085a
#
_entry.id   35e0a48494b62a79a52d5d8095ba085a
#
_cell.length_a   1.000
_cell.length_b   1.000
_cell.length_c   1.000
_cell.angle_alpha   90.00
_cell.angle_beta   90.00
_cell.angle_gamma   90.00
#
_symmetry.space_group_name_H-M   'P 1'
#
loop_
_entity.id
_entity.type
_entity.pdbx_description
1 polymer ?
#
loop_
_entity_poly.entity_id
_entity_poly.type
_entity_poly.pdbx_seq_one_letter_code
_entity_poly.pdbx_strand_id
1 'polypeptide(L)'
;MITDPEELEKRRQLRLQKQKARKKQRLLILGAAALLLIGLITGIYLWIFGGDDKPAGNGPHPDDKVIHLAAAGDLIVSDRLVETATGDYDYTQALLDVGYLLGRADISVLNFEGSLVGEPYGSKYASAPQTLMNALGNAGVDLIQLANSYSIYNGMSGLRSTIDGVREAGMEPLGVYADQKSFAQSGGYTICNVQGIRIAFVAFTKGMDGMTLPTGTENCVNLLYTDYDSGYQQVDTQRLNRILDNVKKEKPDLTVALVHWGSEFNDTISSSQERICKLLQDNGVDAVIGTHSHYVQAIDFDPSSGKLVAWSLGDFFSEPSRDGDKYSIVLDIEITQSVTTGKTKITGFDYTPIFRANDTEQLRLLRIREAMAAFEGSYINRVSQESYDAMAYALTRIEDRVHGK
;
A
#
# COMPACT_ATOMS: atom_id res chain seq x y z
N MET A 1 5.29 -21.94 17.31
CA MET A 1 4.07 -22.78 17.17
C MET A 1 3.51 -22.44 15.79
N ILE A 2 3.37 -23.43 14.93
CA ILE A 2 2.76 -23.25 13.61
C ILE A 2 1.30 -22.95 13.87
N THR A 3 0.85 -21.72 13.60
CA THR A 3 -0.58 -21.39 13.69
C THR A 3 -1.31 -22.23 12.65
N ASP A 4 -2.30 -22.99 13.11
CA ASP A 4 -3.11 -23.86 12.28
C ASP A 4 -3.71 -23.09 11.10
N PRO A 5 -3.47 -23.50 9.85
CA PRO A 5 -4.03 -22.86 8.66
C PRO A 5 -5.56 -22.73 8.72
N GLU A 6 -6.25 -23.66 9.39
CA GLU A 6 -7.70 -23.60 9.61
C GLU A 6 -8.10 -22.44 10.55
N GLU A 7 -7.29 -22.10 11.53
CA GLU A 7 -7.57 -21.00 12.46
C GLU A 7 -7.36 -19.64 11.78
N LEU A 8 -6.36 -19.50 10.90
CA LEU A 8 -6.14 -18.34 10.06
C LEU A 8 -7.29 -18.12 9.09
N GLU A 9 -7.74 -19.19 8.44
CA GLU A 9 -8.89 -19.13 7.53
C GLU A 9 -10.18 -18.78 8.29
N LYS A 10 -10.36 -19.31 9.50
CA LYS A 10 -11.51 -18.99 10.36
C LYS A 10 -11.53 -17.54 10.81
N ARG A 11 -10.37 -16.95 11.13
CA ARG A 11 -10.22 -15.54 11.48
C ARG A 11 -10.49 -14.64 10.25
N ARG A 12 -10.00 -15.04 9.07
CA ARG A 12 -10.27 -14.38 7.78
C ARG A 12 -11.77 -14.40 7.46
N GLN A 13 -12.41 -15.54 7.59
CA GLN A 13 -13.87 -15.69 7.41
C GLN A 13 -14.68 -14.84 8.39
N LEU A 14 -14.25 -14.72 9.64
CA LEU A 14 -14.92 -13.89 10.66
C LEU A 14 -14.79 -12.40 10.34
N ARG A 15 -13.63 -11.96 9.81
CA ARG A 15 -13.40 -10.59 9.35
C ARG A 15 -14.27 -10.29 8.12
N LEU A 16 -14.31 -11.19 7.15
CA LEU A 16 -15.16 -11.08 5.96
C LEU A 16 -16.66 -11.01 6.34
N GLN A 17 -17.09 -11.79 7.32
CA GLN A 17 -18.47 -11.73 7.83
C GLN A 17 -18.78 -10.40 8.52
N LYS A 18 -17.86 -9.86 9.34
CA LYS A 18 -18.00 -8.54 9.98
C LYS A 18 -18.00 -7.40 8.94
N GLN A 19 -17.15 -7.49 7.92
CA GLN A 19 -17.14 -6.52 6.81
C GLN A 19 -18.45 -6.61 6.00
N LYS A 20 -18.91 -7.80 5.65
CA LYS A 20 -20.18 -8.00 4.95
C LYS A 20 -21.37 -7.47 5.75
N ALA A 21 -21.40 -7.68 7.07
CA ALA A 21 -22.47 -7.16 7.93
C ALA A 21 -22.45 -5.62 7.99
N ARG A 22 -21.27 -5.00 8.11
CA ARG A 22 -21.11 -3.54 8.08
C ARG A 22 -21.40 -2.95 6.69
N LYS A 23 -20.98 -3.61 5.59
CA LYS A 23 -21.37 -3.23 4.22
C LYS A 23 -22.88 -3.28 4.03
N LYS A 24 -23.54 -4.34 4.49
CA LYS A 24 -25.00 -4.50 4.35
C LYS A 24 -25.79 -3.40 5.10
N GLN A 25 -25.35 -3.01 6.27
CA GLN A 25 -26.00 -1.96 7.06
C GLN A 25 -25.80 -0.55 6.46
N ARG A 26 -24.61 -0.28 5.88
CA ARG A 26 -24.33 0.97 5.17
C ARG A 26 -25.00 1.04 3.79
N LEU A 27 -25.07 -0.07 3.05
CA LEU A 27 -25.83 -0.16 1.79
C LEU A 27 -27.31 0.13 1.97
N LEU A 28 -27.92 -0.28 3.07
CA LEU A 28 -29.33 0.03 3.37
C LEU A 28 -29.57 1.52 3.64
N ILE A 29 -28.61 2.19 4.29
CA ILE A 29 -28.73 3.64 4.60
C ILE A 29 -28.41 4.50 3.36
N LEU A 30 -27.37 4.13 2.59
CA LEU A 30 -26.99 4.84 1.36
C LEU A 30 -27.95 4.54 0.19
N GLY A 31 -28.51 3.33 0.13
CA GLY A 31 -29.44 2.95 -0.92
C GLY A 31 -30.75 3.76 -0.90
N ALA A 32 -31.25 4.09 0.28
CA ALA A 32 -32.46 4.91 0.41
C ALA A 32 -32.20 6.37 0.00
N ALA A 33 -31.04 6.92 0.34
CA ALA A 33 -30.66 8.29 -0.04
C ALA A 33 -30.30 8.40 -1.53
N ALA A 34 -29.62 7.38 -2.09
CA ALA A 34 -29.24 7.33 -3.50
C ALA A 34 -30.46 7.16 -4.43
N LEU A 35 -31.48 6.38 -4.04
CA LEU A 35 -32.67 6.22 -4.86
C LEU A 35 -33.47 7.51 -4.99
N LEU A 36 -33.49 8.36 -3.96
CA LEU A 36 -34.15 9.68 -4.03
C LEU A 36 -33.37 10.65 -4.92
N LEU A 37 -32.04 10.60 -4.86
CA LEU A 37 -31.15 11.45 -5.69
C LEU A 37 -31.19 11.02 -7.16
N ILE A 38 -31.15 9.71 -7.43
CA ILE A 38 -31.22 9.15 -8.78
C ILE A 38 -32.55 9.45 -9.44
N GLY A 39 -33.66 9.38 -8.70
CA GLY A 39 -35.01 9.76 -9.22
C GLY A 39 -35.06 11.23 -9.65
N LEU A 40 -34.42 12.12 -8.93
CA LEU A 40 -34.36 13.55 -9.26
C LEU A 40 -33.44 13.85 -10.46
N ILE A 41 -32.29 13.22 -10.50
CA ILE A 41 -31.29 13.40 -11.57
C ILE A 41 -31.75 12.74 -12.88
N THR A 42 -32.36 11.56 -12.83
CA THR A 42 -32.95 10.90 -14.02
C THR A 42 -34.11 11.70 -14.62
N GLY A 43 -34.95 12.31 -13.79
CA GLY A 43 -36.03 13.18 -14.26
C GLY A 43 -35.48 14.42 -14.99
N ILE A 44 -34.44 15.05 -14.49
CA ILE A 44 -33.77 16.21 -15.09
C ILE A 44 -33.03 15.80 -16.37
N TYR A 45 -32.34 14.64 -16.35
CA TYR A 45 -31.55 14.14 -17.48
C TYR A 45 -32.42 13.76 -18.68
N LEU A 46 -33.58 13.07 -18.44
CA LEU A 46 -34.56 12.74 -19.47
C LEU A 46 -35.25 13.97 -20.03
N TRP A 47 -35.36 15.04 -19.27
CA TRP A 47 -35.96 16.30 -19.73
C TRP A 47 -34.98 17.12 -20.62
N ILE A 48 -33.65 17.03 -20.36
CA ILE A 48 -32.62 17.80 -21.07
C ILE A 48 -32.07 17.04 -22.29
N PHE A 49 -32.02 15.71 -22.26
CA PHE A 49 -31.26 14.89 -23.21
C PHE A 49 -32.05 13.75 -23.89
N GLY A 50 -33.38 13.75 -23.76
CA GLY A 50 -34.27 12.78 -24.41
C GLY A 50 -34.36 12.98 -25.93
N GLY A 51 -33.31 12.76 -26.65
CA GLY A 51 -33.24 12.81 -28.11
C GLY A 51 -31.99 12.13 -28.65
N ASP A 52 -32.24 10.99 -29.31
CA ASP A 52 -31.46 10.32 -30.36
C ASP A 52 -30.05 9.75 -30.11
N ASP A 53 -29.98 8.44 -30.32
CA ASP A 53 -28.90 7.55 -30.76
C ASP A 53 -27.45 8.10 -30.69
N LYS A 54 -26.78 7.80 -29.57
CA LYS A 54 -25.33 7.79 -29.54
C LYS A 54 -24.83 6.33 -29.64
N PRO A 55 -23.74 6.09 -30.43
CA PRO A 55 -23.15 4.77 -30.49
C PRO A 55 -22.70 4.33 -29.08
N ALA A 56 -22.82 3.03 -28.78
CA ALA A 56 -22.46 2.42 -27.50
C ALA A 56 -21.05 2.89 -27.07
N GLY A 57 -21.00 3.71 -26.04
CA GLY A 57 -19.74 4.19 -25.47
C GLY A 57 -18.97 3.05 -24.83
N ASN A 58 -17.64 3.08 -24.94
CA ASN A 58 -16.70 2.19 -24.27
C ASN A 58 -16.66 2.40 -22.74
N GLY A 59 -17.79 2.61 -22.09
CA GLY A 59 -17.89 2.68 -20.62
C GLY A 59 -18.01 1.28 -20.00
N PRO A 60 -17.70 1.12 -18.70
CA PRO A 60 -17.85 -0.16 -18.00
C PRO A 60 -19.30 -0.66 -18.09
N HIS A 61 -19.46 -1.97 -18.29
CA HIS A 61 -20.77 -2.62 -18.26
C HIS A 61 -21.31 -2.61 -16.81
N PRO A 62 -22.62 -2.41 -16.58
CA PRO A 62 -23.17 -2.38 -15.21
C PRO A 62 -22.86 -3.63 -14.36
N ASP A 63 -22.65 -4.77 -15.02
CA ASP A 63 -22.33 -6.04 -14.37
C ASP A 63 -20.83 -6.34 -14.31
N ASP A 64 -19.95 -5.43 -14.77
CA ASP A 64 -18.53 -5.57 -14.62
C ASP A 64 -18.15 -5.63 -13.13
N LYS A 65 -17.21 -6.51 -12.81
CA LYS A 65 -16.75 -6.64 -11.43
C LYS A 65 -15.67 -5.59 -11.16
N VAL A 66 -15.89 -4.76 -10.17
CA VAL A 66 -14.94 -3.73 -9.72
C VAL A 66 -14.44 -4.07 -8.32
N ILE A 67 -13.13 -4.02 -8.14
CA ILE A 67 -12.44 -4.13 -6.84
C ILE A 67 -11.47 -2.97 -6.68
N HIS A 68 -11.15 -2.66 -5.43
CA HIS A 68 -10.23 -1.60 -5.04
C HIS A 68 -9.01 -2.17 -4.32
N LEU A 69 -7.82 -1.77 -4.75
CA LEU A 69 -6.55 -2.02 -4.06
C LEU A 69 -6.06 -0.72 -3.45
N ALA A 70 -5.97 -0.66 -2.12
CA ALA A 70 -5.36 0.46 -1.43
C ALA A 70 -3.87 0.20 -1.17
N ALA A 71 -3.02 1.20 -1.42
CA ALA A 71 -1.60 1.13 -1.12
C ALA A 71 -1.16 2.35 -0.30
N ALA A 72 -0.38 2.10 0.76
CA ALA A 72 0.27 3.12 1.54
C ALA A 72 1.80 2.96 1.47
N GLY A 73 2.53 4.05 1.71
CA GLY A 73 3.98 4.07 1.63
C GLY A 73 4.68 3.49 2.86
N ASP A 74 5.79 4.12 3.26
CA ASP A 74 6.69 3.60 4.28
C ASP A 74 6.15 3.84 5.71
N LEU A 75 5.99 2.77 6.47
CA LEU A 75 5.86 2.81 7.92
C LEU A 75 7.24 2.52 8.51
N ILE A 76 7.86 3.52 9.15
CA ILE A 76 9.24 3.44 9.62
C ILE A 76 9.26 3.48 11.14
N VAL A 77 9.92 2.50 11.75
CA VAL A 77 10.05 2.43 13.20
C VAL A 77 10.98 3.53 13.72
N SER A 78 10.43 4.43 14.54
CA SER A 78 11.16 5.48 15.25
C SER A 78 10.79 5.49 16.73
N ASP A 79 11.58 6.19 17.54
CA ASP A 79 11.25 6.39 18.96
C ASP A 79 9.91 7.11 19.09
N ARG A 80 9.69 8.13 18.27
CA ARG A 80 8.45 8.91 18.25
C ARG A 80 7.23 8.09 17.83
N LEU A 81 7.39 7.15 16.89
CA LEU A 81 6.33 6.21 16.54
C LEU A 81 5.95 5.34 17.73
N VAL A 82 6.92 4.82 18.47
CA VAL A 82 6.68 3.99 19.65
C VAL A 82 6.01 4.80 20.75
N GLU A 83 6.47 6.03 21.02
CA GLU A 83 5.89 6.95 22.01
C GLU A 83 4.47 7.43 21.64
N THR A 84 4.07 7.33 20.39
CA THR A 84 2.72 7.69 19.93
C THR A 84 1.64 6.75 20.46
N ALA A 85 1.99 5.52 20.80
CA ALA A 85 1.06 4.56 21.40
C ALA A 85 0.61 5.00 22.79
N THR A 86 -0.62 4.62 23.15
CA THR A 86 -1.18 4.87 24.47
C THR A 86 -1.20 3.59 25.31
N GLY A 87 -1.08 3.71 26.64
CA GLY A 87 -1.13 2.58 27.56
C GLY A 87 -0.14 1.46 27.18
N ASP A 88 -0.63 0.25 27.01
CA ASP A 88 0.17 -0.93 26.62
C ASP A 88 0.42 -0.98 25.08
N TYR A 89 0.97 0.08 24.55
CA TYR A 89 1.25 0.26 23.10
C TYR A 89 0.01 0.14 22.20
N ASP A 90 -1.09 0.81 22.54
CA ASP A 90 -2.30 0.90 21.70
C ASP A 90 -2.15 2.00 20.63
N TYR A 91 -2.17 1.62 19.35
CA TYR A 91 -2.08 2.51 18.17
C TYR A 91 -3.45 2.84 17.56
N THR A 92 -4.55 2.42 18.16
CA THR A 92 -5.90 2.59 17.60
C THR A 92 -6.21 4.05 17.27
N GLN A 93 -5.85 4.97 18.18
CA GLN A 93 -6.09 6.39 17.99
C GLN A 93 -5.20 7.01 16.91
N ALA A 94 -3.94 6.59 16.81
CA ALA A 94 -3.00 7.08 15.81
C ALA A 94 -3.42 6.73 14.38
N LEU A 95 -4.07 5.58 14.19
CA LEU A 95 -4.53 5.07 12.90
C LEU A 95 -6.01 5.39 12.59
N LEU A 96 -6.73 6.08 13.49
CA LEU A 96 -8.19 6.25 13.39
C LEU A 96 -8.62 6.92 12.10
N ASP A 97 -7.94 8.01 11.71
CA ASP A 97 -8.33 8.84 10.56
C ASP A 97 -7.98 8.19 9.21
N VAL A 98 -6.93 7.36 9.16
CA VAL A 98 -6.43 6.76 7.91
C VAL A 98 -6.74 5.27 7.79
N GLY A 99 -6.96 4.55 8.89
CA GLY A 99 -7.29 3.13 8.88
C GLY A 99 -8.55 2.82 8.05
N TYR A 100 -9.50 3.76 8.02
CA TYR A 100 -10.67 3.66 7.16
C TYR A 100 -10.31 3.56 5.67
N LEU A 101 -9.27 4.25 5.20
CA LEU A 101 -8.86 4.24 3.79
C LEU A 101 -8.37 2.85 3.37
N LEU A 102 -7.62 2.18 4.25
CA LEU A 102 -7.09 0.84 4.01
C LEU A 102 -8.20 -0.22 4.16
N GLY A 103 -9.00 -0.12 5.22
CA GLY A 103 -10.04 -1.10 5.51
C GLY A 103 -11.29 -1.05 4.61
N ARG A 104 -11.47 0.00 3.80
CA ARG A 104 -12.57 0.07 2.82
C ARG A 104 -12.25 -0.63 1.51
N ALA A 105 -10.96 -0.77 1.18
CA ALA A 105 -10.53 -1.45 -0.02
C ALA A 105 -10.80 -2.96 0.08
N ASP A 106 -10.83 -3.63 -1.07
CA ASP A 106 -11.01 -5.08 -1.14
C ASP A 106 -9.71 -5.82 -0.80
N ILE A 107 -8.57 -5.18 -1.04
CA ILE A 107 -7.23 -5.59 -0.61
C ILE A 107 -6.37 -4.36 -0.35
N SER A 108 -5.47 -4.43 0.64
CA SER A 108 -4.59 -3.31 0.97
C SER A 108 -3.17 -3.75 1.29
N VAL A 109 -2.21 -2.85 1.01
CA VAL A 109 -0.78 -3.11 1.22
C VAL A 109 -0.06 -1.87 1.73
N LEU A 110 0.96 -2.07 2.57
CA LEU A 110 1.92 -1.03 2.95
C LEU A 110 3.34 -1.61 3.11
N ASN A 111 4.35 -0.75 3.09
CA ASN A 111 5.73 -1.12 3.40
C ASN A 111 6.03 -0.91 4.89
N PHE A 112 6.64 -1.90 5.55
CA PHE A 112 7.05 -1.81 6.96
C PHE A 112 8.57 -1.87 7.07
N GLU A 113 9.18 -0.75 7.47
CA GLU A 113 10.61 -0.60 7.73
C GLU A 113 10.90 -0.71 9.22
N GLY A 114 11.19 -1.92 9.63
CA GLY A 114 11.45 -2.28 11.00
C GLY A 114 11.39 -3.79 11.21
N SER A 115 11.35 -4.18 12.47
CA SER A 115 11.30 -5.59 12.87
C SER A 115 10.39 -5.79 14.10
N LEU A 116 10.02 -7.03 14.35
CA LEU A 116 9.22 -7.47 15.50
C LEU A 116 10.06 -8.44 16.35
N VAL A 117 11.09 -7.90 17.00
CA VAL A 117 12.04 -8.72 17.78
C VAL A 117 11.88 -8.57 19.29
N GLY A 118 10.87 -7.81 19.74
CA GLY A 118 10.65 -7.52 21.15
C GLY A 118 11.43 -6.29 21.63
N GLU A 119 11.35 -6.03 22.92
CA GLU A 119 12.04 -4.92 23.57
C GLU A 119 13.58 -5.08 23.53
N PRO A 120 14.31 -3.95 23.51
CA PRO A 120 13.82 -2.57 23.51
C PRO A 120 13.34 -2.12 22.15
N TYR A 121 12.27 -1.29 22.14
CA TYR A 121 11.69 -0.74 20.92
C TYR A 121 12.36 0.58 20.50
N GLY A 122 12.07 1.02 19.25
CA GLY A 122 12.48 2.32 18.71
C GLY A 122 13.57 2.25 17.67
N SER A 123 14.04 3.43 17.26
CA SER A 123 14.94 3.65 16.10
C SER A 123 16.23 2.85 16.20
N LYS A 124 16.88 2.88 17.34
CA LYS A 124 18.19 2.23 17.58
C LYS A 124 18.15 0.72 17.33
N TYR A 125 17.02 0.11 17.58
CA TYR A 125 16.83 -1.34 17.46
C TYR A 125 15.99 -1.71 16.24
N ALA A 126 15.44 -0.70 15.56
CA ALA A 126 14.44 -0.86 14.50
C ALA A 126 13.37 -1.88 14.87
N SER A 127 12.97 -1.89 16.15
CA SER A 127 12.01 -2.85 16.72
C SER A 127 10.73 -2.15 17.14
N ALA A 128 9.59 -2.70 16.71
CA ALA A 128 8.25 -2.25 17.08
C ALA A 128 7.55 -3.29 17.95
N PRO A 129 6.59 -2.85 18.81
CA PRO A 129 5.73 -3.78 19.52
C PRO A 129 4.77 -4.51 18.57
N GLN A 130 4.46 -5.76 18.86
CA GLN A 130 3.51 -6.59 18.10
C GLN A 130 2.13 -5.93 17.97
N THR A 131 1.74 -5.11 18.95
CA THR A 131 0.48 -4.37 18.95
C THR A 131 0.34 -3.39 17.77
N LEU A 132 1.47 -2.87 17.22
CA LEU A 132 1.46 -2.06 16.00
C LEU A 132 0.94 -2.89 14.80
N MET A 133 1.46 -4.10 14.61
CA MET A 133 0.98 -5.01 13.55
C MET A 133 -0.48 -5.40 13.77
N ASN A 134 -0.86 -5.67 15.02
CA ASN A 134 -2.25 -5.98 15.36
C ASN A 134 -3.19 -4.79 15.04
N ALA A 135 -2.76 -3.56 15.29
CA ALA A 135 -3.52 -2.36 14.97
C ALA A 135 -3.69 -2.18 13.46
N LEU A 136 -2.63 -2.41 12.66
CA LEU A 136 -2.68 -2.39 11.19
C LEU A 136 -3.63 -3.46 10.65
N GLY A 137 -3.51 -4.70 11.12
CA GLY A 137 -4.42 -5.77 10.72
C GLY A 137 -5.88 -5.49 11.12
N ASN A 138 -6.12 -4.87 12.27
CA ASN A 138 -7.46 -4.43 12.68
C ASN A 138 -7.98 -3.23 11.87
N ALA A 139 -7.09 -2.36 11.39
CA ALA A 139 -7.42 -1.27 10.46
C ALA A 139 -7.76 -1.79 9.06
N GLY A 140 -7.46 -3.06 8.74
CA GLY A 140 -7.83 -3.71 7.48
C GLY A 140 -6.68 -3.86 6.51
N VAL A 141 -5.43 -3.76 6.96
CA VAL A 141 -4.25 -4.08 6.13
C VAL A 141 -4.19 -5.59 5.91
N ASP A 142 -3.97 -6.00 4.67
CA ASP A 142 -3.89 -7.42 4.26
C ASP A 142 -2.45 -7.87 4.00
N LEU A 143 -1.64 -6.99 3.40
CA LEU A 143 -0.31 -7.33 2.91
C LEU A 143 0.74 -6.35 3.47
N ILE A 144 1.88 -6.88 3.88
CA ILE A 144 3.02 -6.08 4.37
C ILE A 144 4.25 -6.37 3.51
N GLN A 145 4.73 -5.36 2.80
CA GLN A 145 6.04 -5.42 2.17
C GLN A 145 7.12 -5.38 3.24
N LEU A 146 7.99 -6.40 3.25
CA LEU A 146 9.17 -6.51 4.13
C LEU A 146 10.49 -6.50 3.33
N ALA A 147 10.43 -6.53 2.00
CA ALA A 147 11.60 -6.33 1.15
C ALA A 147 11.94 -4.84 1.08
N ASN A 148 12.77 -4.36 2.01
CA ASN A 148 13.17 -2.96 2.18
C ASN A 148 14.54 -2.85 2.86
N SER A 149 14.97 -1.65 3.20
CA SER A 149 16.26 -1.37 3.86
C SER A 149 16.43 -2.09 5.20
N TYR A 150 15.37 -2.41 5.89
CA TYR A 150 15.38 -3.02 7.23
C TYR A 150 15.16 -4.53 7.24
N SER A 151 15.05 -5.19 6.08
CA SER A 151 14.69 -6.63 5.97
C SER A 151 15.48 -7.54 6.89
N ILE A 152 16.78 -7.30 7.04
CA ILE A 152 17.68 -8.08 7.91
C ILE A 152 18.41 -7.22 8.96
N TYR A 153 17.88 -6.07 9.34
CA TYR A 153 18.51 -5.17 10.31
C TYR A 153 18.83 -5.89 11.64
N ASN A 154 17.93 -6.75 12.08
CA ASN A 154 18.14 -7.64 13.25
C ASN A 154 18.53 -9.08 12.85
N GLY A 155 19.22 -9.22 11.71
CA GLY A 155 19.69 -10.50 11.17
C GLY A 155 18.55 -11.41 10.69
N MET A 156 18.89 -12.63 10.33
CA MET A 156 17.91 -13.62 9.84
C MET A 156 16.92 -14.08 10.91
N SER A 157 17.29 -14.01 12.19
CA SER A 157 16.35 -14.28 13.30
C SER A 157 15.28 -13.19 13.40
N GLY A 158 15.70 -11.93 13.26
CA GLY A 158 14.78 -10.78 13.23
C GLY A 158 13.83 -10.83 12.05
N LEU A 159 14.33 -11.17 10.86
CA LEU A 159 13.50 -11.37 9.67
C LEU A 159 12.41 -12.43 9.91
N ARG A 160 12.78 -13.59 10.47
CA ARG A 160 11.82 -14.68 10.79
C ARG A 160 10.79 -14.24 11.81
N SER A 161 11.23 -13.59 12.90
CA SER A 161 10.33 -13.06 13.92
C SER A 161 9.34 -12.05 13.34
N THR A 162 9.80 -11.18 12.42
CA THR A 162 8.94 -10.21 11.75
C THR A 162 7.93 -10.87 10.81
N ILE A 163 8.36 -11.87 10.02
CA ILE A 163 7.46 -12.68 9.18
C ILE A 163 6.36 -13.33 10.04
N ASP A 164 6.75 -13.94 11.16
CA ASP A 164 5.81 -14.61 12.06
C ASP A 164 4.84 -13.60 12.72
N GLY A 165 5.35 -12.45 13.18
CA GLY A 165 4.52 -11.40 13.79
C GLY A 165 3.52 -10.77 12.82
N VAL A 166 3.90 -10.57 11.56
CA VAL A 166 2.97 -10.12 10.51
C VAL A 166 1.85 -11.15 10.29
N ARG A 167 2.20 -12.43 10.22
CA ARG A 167 1.21 -13.52 10.07
C ARG A 167 0.32 -13.66 11.31
N GLU A 168 0.87 -13.52 12.49
CA GLU A 168 0.11 -13.53 13.75
C GLU A 168 -0.95 -12.42 13.78
N ALA A 169 -0.65 -11.25 13.23
CA ALA A 169 -1.59 -10.16 13.06
C ALA A 169 -2.62 -10.41 11.92
N GLY A 170 -2.52 -11.56 11.22
CA GLY A 170 -3.44 -11.99 10.16
C GLY A 170 -3.20 -11.31 8.83
N MET A 171 -1.98 -10.84 8.57
CA MET A 171 -1.52 -10.25 7.30
C MET A 171 -0.51 -11.19 6.63
N GLU A 172 -0.22 -10.97 5.33
CA GLU A 172 0.77 -11.76 4.60
C GLU A 172 2.01 -10.92 4.30
N PRO A 173 3.23 -11.38 4.69
CA PRO A 173 4.47 -10.71 4.36
C PRO A 173 4.85 -10.91 2.89
N LEU A 174 5.38 -9.87 2.24
CA LEU A 174 5.77 -9.86 0.83
C LEU A 174 7.26 -9.62 0.66
N GLY A 175 7.85 -10.34 -0.31
CA GLY A 175 9.21 -10.14 -0.78
C GLY A 175 10.30 -10.73 0.10
N VAL A 176 9.94 -11.42 1.18
CA VAL A 176 10.87 -12.07 2.12
C VAL A 176 10.44 -13.49 2.48
N TYR A 177 11.41 -14.30 2.87
CA TYR A 177 11.22 -15.73 3.14
C TYR A 177 12.06 -16.16 4.33
N ALA A 178 11.50 -16.98 5.20
CA ALA A 178 12.17 -17.46 6.42
C ALA A 178 13.44 -18.27 6.13
N ASP A 179 13.47 -18.97 4.98
CA ASP A 179 14.56 -19.80 4.50
C ASP A 179 14.44 -20.09 2.99
N GLN A 180 15.44 -20.77 2.41
CA GLN A 180 15.47 -21.17 1.00
C GLN A 180 14.29 -22.10 0.62
N LYS A 181 13.82 -22.93 1.55
CA LYS A 181 12.70 -23.82 1.31
C LYS A 181 11.41 -23.04 1.16
N SER A 182 11.17 -22.07 2.01
CA SER A 182 10.00 -21.16 1.94
C SER A 182 9.99 -20.39 0.61
N PHE A 183 11.15 -19.86 0.18
CA PHE A 183 11.29 -19.23 -1.13
C PHE A 183 10.97 -20.21 -2.28
N ALA A 184 11.54 -21.41 -2.23
CA ALA A 184 11.29 -22.41 -3.28
C ALA A 184 9.81 -22.83 -3.38
N GLN A 185 9.10 -22.85 -2.25
CA GLN A 185 7.68 -23.15 -2.18
C GLN A 185 6.81 -22.01 -2.73
N SER A 186 7.17 -20.75 -2.44
CA SER A 186 6.40 -19.59 -2.90
C SER A 186 6.74 -19.18 -4.34
N GLY A 187 7.95 -19.52 -4.83
CA GLY A 187 8.43 -19.07 -6.13
C GLY A 187 8.79 -17.61 -6.22
N GLY A 188 8.80 -16.86 -5.10
CA GLY A 188 9.16 -15.44 -5.03
C GLY A 188 7.98 -14.46 -5.09
N TYR A 189 6.74 -14.95 -5.02
CA TYR A 189 5.51 -14.17 -5.15
C TYR A 189 4.41 -14.65 -4.20
N THR A 190 3.33 -13.86 -4.12
CA THR A 190 2.09 -14.20 -3.40
C THR A 190 0.89 -13.99 -4.32
N ILE A 191 -0.08 -14.92 -4.34
CA ILE A 191 -1.34 -14.74 -5.07
C ILE A 191 -2.48 -14.56 -4.08
N CYS A 192 -3.23 -13.46 -4.26
CA CYS A 192 -4.45 -13.19 -3.54
C CYS A 192 -5.67 -13.38 -4.47
N ASN A 193 -6.70 -14.02 -3.96
CA ASN A 193 -7.99 -14.10 -4.63
C ASN A 193 -8.94 -13.06 -4.02
N VAL A 194 -9.20 -11.99 -4.78
CA VAL A 194 -10.05 -10.88 -4.35
C VAL A 194 -11.34 -10.94 -5.14
N GLN A 195 -12.41 -11.39 -4.50
CA GLN A 195 -13.72 -11.58 -5.15
C GLN A 195 -13.69 -12.41 -6.46
N GLY A 196 -12.75 -13.37 -6.56
CA GLY A 196 -12.57 -14.20 -7.73
C GLY A 196 -11.59 -13.65 -8.77
N ILE A 197 -11.04 -12.45 -8.58
CA ILE A 197 -9.92 -11.90 -9.36
C ILE A 197 -8.62 -12.35 -8.70
N ARG A 198 -7.74 -13.01 -9.46
CA ARG A 198 -6.44 -13.50 -8.98
C ARG A 198 -5.38 -12.45 -9.22
N ILE A 199 -4.88 -11.83 -8.17
CA ILE A 199 -3.82 -10.82 -8.22
C ILE A 199 -2.53 -11.43 -7.71
N ALA A 200 -1.47 -11.40 -8.52
CA ALA A 200 -0.13 -11.75 -8.09
C ALA A 200 0.59 -10.52 -7.57
N PHE A 201 1.18 -10.64 -6.38
CA PHE A 201 2.04 -9.62 -5.77
C PHE A 201 3.49 -10.12 -5.78
N VAL A 202 4.39 -9.27 -6.27
CA VAL A 202 5.83 -9.42 -6.12
C VAL A 202 6.38 -8.20 -5.39
N ALA A 203 7.33 -8.37 -4.50
CA ALA A 203 7.95 -7.25 -3.82
C ALA A 203 9.46 -7.35 -3.90
N PHE A 204 10.14 -6.24 -4.14
CA PHE A 204 11.58 -6.16 -4.32
C PHE A 204 12.17 -4.96 -3.56
N THR A 205 13.44 -5.10 -3.13
CA THR A 205 14.22 -3.98 -2.60
C THR A 205 15.50 -3.77 -3.37
N LYS A 206 15.95 -2.51 -3.44
CA LYS A 206 17.28 -2.18 -3.98
C LYS A 206 18.43 -2.79 -3.16
N GLY A 207 18.24 -2.87 -1.84
CA GLY A 207 19.24 -3.36 -0.91
C GLY A 207 18.77 -3.23 0.53
N MET A 208 19.67 -3.45 1.47
CA MET A 208 19.41 -3.50 2.91
C MET A 208 20.46 -2.68 3.66
N ASP A 209 20.62 -1.42 3.24
CA ASP A 209 21.52 -0.43 3.84
C ASP A 209 22.98 -0.94 4.04
N GLY A 210 23.53 -1.56 2.99
CA GLY A 210 24.87 -2.13 2.99
C GLY A 210 25.00 -3.48 3.70
N MET A 211 23.93 -4.00 4.29
CA MET A 211 23.96 -5.33 4.92
C MET A 211 23.91 -6.44 3.88
N THR A 212 24.62 -7.53 4.15
CA THR A 212 24.70 -8.70 3.28
C THR A 212 23.91 -9.89 3.84
N LEU A 213 23.25 -10.64 2.96
CA LEU A 213 22.61 -11.89 3.32
C LEU A 213 23.67 -12.96 3.66
N PRO A 214 23.55 -13.67 4.79
CA PRO A 214 24.42 -14.78 5.11
C PRO A 214 24.39 -15.88 4.04
N THR A 215 25.50 -16.58 3.88
CA THR A 215 25.59 -17.74 2.96
C THR A 215 24.47 -18.74 3.22
N GLY A 216 23.81 -19.18 2.15
CA GLY A 216 22.65 -20.10 2.24
C GLY A 216 21.32 -19.40 2.47
N THR A 217 21.27 -18.05 2.46
CA THR A 217 20.02 -17.27 2.59
C THR A 217 19.80 -16.31 1.42
N GLU A 218 20.48 -16.51 0.29
CA GLU A 218 20.56 -15.59 -0.86
C GLU A 218 19.17 -15.27 -1.47
N ASN A 219 18.20 -16.15 -1.30
CA ASN A 219 16.83 -15.93 -1.77
C ASN A 219 15.83 -15.55 -0.66
N CYS A 220 16.30 -15.29 0.57
CA CYS A 220 15.40 -14.91 1.67
C CYS A 220 14.86 -13.48 1.55
N VAL A 221 15.44 -12.65 0.68
CA VAL A 221 14.93 -11.33 0.31
C VAL A 221 14.97 -11.19 -1.21
N ASN A 222 13.89 -10.69 -1.81
CA ASN A 222 13.85 -10.38 -3.23
C ASN A 222 14.62 -9.08 -3.50
N LEU A 223 15.78 -9.17 -4.13
CA LEU A 223 16.68 -8.08 -4.41
C LEU A 223 16.60 -7.64 -5.87
N LEU A 224 16.74 -6.32 -6.12
CA LEU A 224 16.80 -5.73 -7.46
C LEU A 224 18.18 -5.81 -8.10
N TYR A 225 19.25 -5.85 -7.28
CA TYR A 225 20.63 -5.73 -7.75
C TYR A 225 21.49 -6.90 -7.28
N THR A 226 22.46 -7.29 -8.08
CA THR A 226 23.48 -8.27 -7.67
C THR A 226 24.49 -7.65 -6.70
N ASP A 227 24.76 -6.33 -6.84
CA ASP A 227 25.62 -5.50 -5.99
C ASP A 227 24.79 -4.68 -4.97
N TYR A 228 23.77 -5.31 -4.39
CA TYR A 228 22.78 -4.72 -3.47
C TYR A 228 23.35 -4.21 -2.15
N ASP A 229 24.56 -4.62 -1.80
CA ASP A 229 25.28 -4.25 -0.58
C ASP A 229 26.27 -3.09 -0.79
N SER A 230 26.39 -2.59 -2.03
CA SER A 230 27.46 -1.64 -2.35
C SER A 230 27.06 -0.59 -3.40
N GLY A 231 26.89 -0.98 -4.66
CA GLY A 231 26.89 -0.05 -5.77
C GLY A 231 25.54 0.26 -6.39
N TYR A 232 24.58 -0.67 -6.33
CA TYR A 232 23.26 -0.59 -6.99
C TYR A 232 23.34 -0.30 -8.50
N GLN A 233 24.38 -0.85 -9.17
CA GLN A 233 24.63 -0.62 -10.60
C GLN A 233 24.17 -1.78 -11.47
N GLN A 234 24.21 -3.01 -10.93
CA GLN A 234 23.98 -4.23 -11.68
C GLN A 234 22.62 -4.84 -11.33
N VAL A 235 21.60 -4.48 -12.11
CA VAL A 235 20.26 -5.05 -11.96
C VAL A 235 20.31 -6.58 -12.10
N ASP A 236 19.79 -7.32 -11.13
CA ASP A 236 19.70 -8.79 -11.16
C ASP A 236 18.53 -9.24 -12.05
N THR A 237 18.73 -9.06 -13.36
CA THR A 237 17.72 -9.43 -14.36
C THR A 237 17.39 -10.92 -14.34
N GLN A 238 18.35 -11.77 -13.95
CA GLN A 238 18.13 -13.21 -13.85
C GLN A 238 17.14 -13.55 -12.73
N ARG A 239 17.31 -12.95 -11.56
CA ARG A 239 16.39 -13.13 -10.41
C ARG A 239 14.99 -12.60 -10.74
N LEU A 240 14.93 -11.37 -11.26
CA LEU A 240 13.66 -10.73 -11.64
C LEU A 240 12.89 -11.58 -12.65
N ASN A 241 13.54 -11.98 -13.75
CA ASN A 241 12.91 -12.82 -14.76
C ASN A 241 12.46 -14.17 -14.18
N ARG A 242 13.27 -14.84 -13.36
CA ARG A 242 12.91 -16.11 -12.74
C ARG A 242 11.63 -16.01 -11.91
N ILE A 243 11.50 -14.96 -11.08
CA ILE A 243 10.32 -14.73 -10.25
C ILE A 243 9.11 -14.42 -11.11
N LEU A 244 9.25 -13.51 -12.08
CA LEU A 244 8.15 -13.12 -12.98
C LEU A 244 7.71 -14.27 -13.91
N ASP A 245 8.63 -15.13 -14.33
CA ASP A 245 8.28 -16.35 -15.08
C ASP A 245 7.51 -17.36 -14.22
N ASN A 246 7.80 -17.42 -12.92
CA ASN A 246 6.99 -18.23 -12.01
C ASN A 246 5.58 -17.65 -11.88
N VAL A 247 5.44 -16.32 -11.75
CA VAL A 247 4.13 -15.62 -11.75
C VAL A 247 3.35 -15.92 -13.03
N LYS A 248 3.99 -15.83 -14.22
CA LYS A 248 3.33 -16.10 -15.51
C LYS A 248 2.76 -17.52 -15.61
N LYS A 249 3.43 -18.51 -15.00
CA LYS A 249 2.94 -19.92 -14.97
C LYS A 249 1.61 -20.06 -14.23
N GLU A 250 1.38 -19.23 -13.21
CA GLU A 250 0.15 -19.19 -12.42
C GLU A 250 -1.02 -18.55 -13.15
N LYS A 251 -0.76 -17.79 -14.22
CA LYS A 251 -1.77 -17.06 -15.02
C LYS A 251 -2.68 -16.19 -14.14
N PRO A 252 -2.14 -15.26 -13.34
CA PRO A 252 -2.98 -14.32 -12.59
C PRO A 252 -3.76 -13.43 -13.56
N ASP A 253 -4.83 -12.84 -13.07
CA ASP A 253 -5.61 -11.85 -13.82
C ASP A 253 -4.89 -10.50 -13.86
N LEU A 254 -4.05 -10.21 -12.85
CA LEU A 254 -3.28 -8.96 -12.74
C LEU A 254 -2.03 -9.21 -11.89
N THR A 255 -0.94 -8.50 -12.23
CA THR A 255 0.33 -8.56 -11.48
C THR A 255 0.71 -7.19 -10.95
N VAL A 256 0.95 -7.09 -9.65
CA VAL A 256 1.37 -5.88 -8.93
C VAL A 256 2.78 -6.08 -8.40
N ALA A 257 3.69 -5.15 -8.70
CA ALA A 257 5.04 -5.10 -8.14
C ALA A 257 5.15 -3.96 -7.12
N LEU A 258 5.59 -4.29 -5.90
CA LEU A 258 5.96 -3.34 -4.86
C LEU A 258 7.47 -3.18 -4.89
N VAL A 259 7.96 -1.96 -5.00
CA VAL A 259 9.39 -1.74 -5.26
C VAL A 259 9.97 -0.68 -4.34
N HIS A 260 10.89 -1.11 -3.48
CA HIS A 260 11.64 -0.25 -2.58
C HIS A 260 12.93 0.21 -3.27
N TRP A 261 12.92 1.40 -3.89
CA TRP A 261 13.92 1.84 -4.85
C TRP A 261 14.22 3.35 -4.83
N GLY A 262 15.11 3.80 -5.72
CA GLY A 262 15.45 5.22 -5.86
C GLY A 262 16.46 5.70 -4.81
N SER A 263 16.39 6.98 -4.48
CA SER A 263 17.21 7.64 -3.47
C SER A 263 16.33 8.31 -2.42
N GLU A 264 16.73 8.21 -1.17
CA GLU A 264 16.05 8.88 -0.05
C GLU A 264 15.95 10.39 -0.25
N PHE A 265 14.87 10.96 0.22
CA PHE A 265 14.57 12.39 0.21
C PHE A 265 14.71 13.05 -1.17
N ASN A 266 14.28 12.31 -2.20
CA ASN A 266 14.37 12.73 -3.58
C ASN A 266 13.01 12.59 -4.28
N ASP A 267 12.51 13.69 -4.85
CA ASP A 267 11.27 13.72 -5.64
C ASP A 267 11.48 13.47 -7.14
N THR A 268 12.74 13.34 -7.57
CA THR A 268 13.09 13.10 -8.97
C THR A 268 13.20 11.60 -9.27
N ILE A 269 12.53 11.15 -10.33
CA ILE A 269 12.62 9.78 -10.81
C ILE A 269 14.00 9.56 -11.45
N SER A 270 14.72 8.55 -11.00
CA SER A 270 16.04 8.21 -11.52
C SER A 270 15.94 7.30 -12.75
N SER A 271 16.96 7.37 -13.63
CA SER A 271 17.06 6.47 -14.79
C SER A 271 17.13 4.97 -14.41
N SER A 272 17.58 4.65 -13.20
CA SER A 272 17.54 3.28 -12.69
C SER A 272 16.11 2.83 -12.34
N GLN A 273 15.29 3.71 -11.77
CA GLN A 273 13.87 3.42 -11.55
C GLN A 273 13.15 3.19 -12.89
N GLU A 274 13.36 4.07 -13.87
CA GLU A 274 12.76 3.91 -15.21
C GLU A 274 13.16 2.58 -15.87
N ARG A 275 14.44 2.21 -15.82
CA ARG A 275 14.95 0.95 -16.37
C ARG A 275 14.34 -0.28 -15.71
N ILE A 276 14.23 -0.28 -14.38
CA ILE A 276 13.62 -1.39 -13.62
C ILE A 276 12.13 -1.44 -13.90
N CYS A 277 11.44 -0.30 -13.89
CA CYS A 277 10.01 -0.21 -14.21
C CYS A 277 9.73 -0.83 -15.59
N LYS A 278 10.50 -0.41 -16.61
CA LYS A 278 10.37 -0.98 -17.96
C LYS A 278 10.58 -2.50 -17.95
N LEU A 279 11.59 -3.00 -17.26
CA LEU A 279 11.85 -4.45 -17.15
C LEU A 279 10.65 -5.19 -16.52
N LEU A 280 10.06 -4.64 -15.46
CA LEU A 280 8.88 -5.21 -14.81
C LEU A 280 7.67 -5.23 -15.75
N GLN A 281 7.37 -4.11 -16.44
CA GLN A 281 6.26 -3.99 -17.36
C GLN A 281 6.43 -4.88 -18.59
N ASP A 282 7.64 -4.97 -19.17
CA ASP A 282 7.96 -5.87 -20.30
C ASP A 282 7.76 -7.34 -19.89
N ASN A 283 7.84 -7.66 -18.61
CA ASN A 283 7.59 -8.98 -18.04
C ASN A 283 6.16 -9.22 -17.57
N GLY A 284 5.23 -8.31 -17.85
CA GLY A 284 3.80 -8.51 -17.61
C GLY A 284 3.28 -7.93 -16.29
N VAL A 285 4.07 -7.08 -15.61
CA VAL A 285 3.57 -6.34 -14.44
C VAL A 285 2.60 -5.25 -14.90
N ASP A 286 1.45 -5.14 -14.25
CA ASP A 286 0.38 -4.19 -14.57
C ASP A 286 0.45 -2.93 -13.71
N ALA A 287 0.73 -3.08 -12.41
CA ALA A 287 0.99 -1.96 -11.52
C ALA A 287 2.37 -2.05 -10.89
N VAL A 288 3.08 -0.93 -10.84
CA VAL A 288 4.32 -0.76 -10.08
C VAL A 288 4.08 0.29 -9.00
N ILE A 289 4.31 -0.06 -7.74
CA ILE A 289 4.09 0.81 -6.59
C ILE A 289 5.43 0.96 -5.86
N GLY A 290 5.97 2.18 -5.89
CA GLY A 290 7.28 2.52 -5.35
C GLY A 290 7.23 3.08 -3.93
N THR A 291 8.32 2.85 -3.18
CA THR A 291 8.60 3.35 -1.84
C THR A 291 10.08 3.73 -1.71
N HIS A 292 10.58 4.06 -0.52
CA HIS A 292 11.97 4.41 -0.18
C HIS A 292 12.38 5.87 -0.38
N SER A 293 11.81 6.61 -1.31
CA SER A 293 12.24 8.01 -1.51
C SER A 293 11.81 8.94 -0.38
N HIS A 294 10.95 8.50 0.53
CA HIS A 294 10.28 9.27 1.59
C HIS A 294 9.39 10.40 1.06
N TYR A 295 9.55 10.79 -0.19
CA TYR A 295 8.79 11.82 -0.87
C TYR A 295 7.81 11.20 -1.86
N VAL A 296 6.63 11.81 -2.00
CA VAL A 296 5.70 11.50 -3.08
C VAL A 296 6.39 11.81 -4.41
N GLN A 297 6.34 10.88 -5.35
CA GLN A 297 6.74 11.06 -6.74
C GLN A 297 5.52 10.94 -7.67
N ALA A 298 5.72 11.08 -8.98
CA ALA A 298 4.65 11.06 -9.96
C ALA A 298 3.86 9.73 -9.98
N ILE A 299 2.64 9.82 -10.51
CA ILE A 299 1.82 8.65 -10.85
C ILE A 299 1.55 8.70 -12.35
N ASP A 300 2.04 7.69 -13.07
CA ASP A 300 1.78 7.51 -14.49
C ASP A 300 0.70 6.43 -14.66
N PHE A 301 -0.35 6.77 -15.40
CA PHE A 301 -1.42 5.85 -15.74
C PHE A 301 -1.76 5.92 -17.21
N ASP A 302 -1.72 4.78 -17.90
CA ASP A 302 -2.19 4.64 -19.27
C ASP A 302 -3.53 3.90 -19.29
N PRO A 303 -4.66 4.58 -19.47
CA PRO A 303 -5.98 3.96 -19.47
C PRO A 303 -6.18 3.01 -20.66
N SER A 304 -5.38 3.13 -21.73
CA SER A 304 -5.48 2.25 -22.89
C SER A 304 -4.95 0.86 -22.64
N SER A 305 -3.78 0.76 -22.01
CA SER A 305 -3.15 -0.51 -21.62
C SER A 305 -3.58 -0.98 -20.24
N GLY A 306 -4.07 -0.09 -19.37
CA GLY A 306 -4.33 -0.35 -17.95
C GLY A 306 -3.04 -0.49 -17.13
N LYS A 307 -1.92 0.11 -17.56
CA LYS A 307 -0.66 0.11 -16.82
C LYS A 307 -0.59 1.33 -15.91
N LEU A 308 -0.15 1.09 -14.65
CA LEU A 308 0.01 2.13 -13.64
C LEU A 308 1.40 2.07 -13.02
N VAL A 309 2.02 3.24 -12.82
CA VAL A 309 3.26 3.37 -12.05
C VAL A 309 3.09 4.50 -11.04
N ALA A 310 3.03 4.18 -9.77
CA ALA A 310 3.20 5.14 -8.69
C ALA A 310 4.67 5.10 -8.24
N TRP A 311 5.47 6.07 -8.64
CA TRP A 311 6.92 6.03 -8.45
C TRP A 311 7.36 6.06 -6.99
N SER A 312 6.63 6.77 -6.14
CA SER A 312 6.71 6.68 -4.69
C SER A 312 5.47 7.27 -4.02
N LEU A 313 5.00 6.60 -2.98
CA LEU A 313 3.87 7.06 -2.18
C LEU A 313 4.29 8.00 -1.03
N GLY A 314 5.60 8.11 -0.72
CA GLY A 314 6.12 8.78 0.46
C GLY A 314 5.91 7.97 1.74
N ASP A 315 6.14 8.60 2.90
CA ASP A 315 6.02 7.92 4.19
C ASP A 315 4.57 7.87 4.69
N PHE A 316 4.10 6.69 4.99
CA PHE A 316 2.77 6.51 5.59
C PHE A 316 2.77 6.91 7.06
N PHE A 317 3.64 6.30 7.87
CA PHE A 317 3.72 6.56 9.30
C PHE A 317 5.18 6.49 9.76
N SER A 318 5.78 7.64 9.91
CA SER A 318 7.16 7.83 10.35
C SER A 318 7.28 9.10 11.16
N GLU A 319 8.37 9.28 11.87
CA GLU A 319 8.75 10.57 12.43
C GLU A 319 9.24 11.48 11.30
N PRO A 320 8.59 12.64 11.03
CA PRO A 320 9.03 13.53 9.99
C PRO A 320 10.40 14.13 10.30
N SER A 321 11.33 14.06 9.35
CA SER A 321 12.69 14.59 9.47
C SER A 321 12.94 15.82 8.61
N ARG A 322 12.14 16.00 7.54
CA ARG A 322 12.23 17.11 6.57
C ARG A 322 10.83 17.57 6.16
N ASP A 323 10.74 18.74 5.53
CA ASP A 323 9.42 19.26 5.11
C ASP A 323 8.75 18.38 4.05
N GLY A 324 9.52 17.76 3.16
CA GLY A 324 8.99 16.95 2.06
C GLY A 324 8.50 15.57 2.47
N ASP A 325 8.84 15.08 3.67
CA ASP A 325 8.41 13.80 4.19
C ASP A 325 7.25 13.90 5.22
N LYS A 326 6.81 15.12 5.56
CA LYS A 326 5.65 15.35 6.45
C LYS A 326 4.33 14.90 5.85
N TYR A 327 4.28 14.67 4.55
CA TYR A 327 3.07 14.36 3.80
C TYR A 327 3.30 13.23 2.80
N SER A 328 2.24 12.52 2.51
CA SER A 328 2.24 11.41 1.57
C SER A 328 0.83 11.14 1.05
N ILE A 329 0.64 10.02 0.38
CA ILE A 329 -0.65 9.63 -0.16
C ILE A 329 -1.00 8.19 0.22
N VAL A 330 -2.29 7.93 0.37
CA VAL A 330 -2.86 6.58 0.27
C VAL A 330 -3.46 6.46 -1.13
N LEU A 331 -2.90 5.60 -1.94
CA LEU A 331 -3.33 5.32 -3.31
C LEU A 331 -4.49 4.33 -3.29
N ASP A 332 -5.49 4.57 -4.13
CA ASP A 332 -6.63 3.67 -4.39
C ASP A 332 -6.64 3.34 -5.89
N ILE A 333 -6.43 2.07 -6.23
CA ILE A 333 -6.39 1.58 -7.62
C ILE A 333 -7.69 0.84 -7.90
N GLU A 334 -8.44 1.31 -8.89
CA GLU A 334 -9.64 0.65 -9.39
C GLU A 334 -9.27 -0.43 -10.42
N ILE A 335 -9.70 -1.66 -10.16
CA ILE A 335 -9.47 -2.82 -11.01
C ILE A 335 -10.80 -3.37 -11.46
N THR A 336 -11.01 -3.46 -12.78
CA THR A 336 -12.26 -3.94 -13.37
C THR A 336 -12.04 -5.23 -14.15
N GLN A 337 -12.86 -6.24 -13.88
CA GLN A 337 -12.97 -7.44 -14.71
C GLN A 337 -14.24 -7.37 -15.55
N SER A 338 -14.08 -7.30 -16.87
CA SER A 338 -15.19 -7.21 -17.79
C SER A 338 -15.99 -8.52 -17.83
N VAL A 339 -17.27 -8.43 -17.59
CA VAL A 339 -18.21 -9.57 -17.68
C VAL A 339 -18.29 -10.10 -19.13
N THR A 340 -18.10 -9.22 -20.11
CA THR A 340 -18.23 -9.57 -21.53
C THR A 340 -17.00 -10.30 -22.06
N THR A 341 -15.80 -9.88 -21.65
CA THR A 341 -14.53 -10.42 -22.18
C THR A 341 -13.78 -11.32 -21.19
N GLY A 342 -14.14 -11.29 -19.91
CA GLY A 342 -13.41 -11.92 -18.82
C GLY A 342 -12.03 -11.28 -18.54
N LYS A 343 -11.65 -10.22 -19.25
CA LYS A 343 -10.35 -9.56 -19.05
C LYS A 343 -10.39 -8.64 -17.84
N THR A 344 -9.31 -8.66 -17.08
CA THR A 344 -9.07 -7.76 -15.95
C THR A 344 -8.05 -6.69 -16.34
N LYS A 345 -8.30 -5.45 -15.94
CA LYS A 345 -7.35 -4.34 -16.08
C LYS A 345 -7.55 -3.28 -15.01
N ILE A 346 -6.56 -2.43 -14.81
CA ILE A 346 -6.70 -1.19 -14.05
C ILE A 346 -7.50 -0.22 -14.89
N THR A 347 -8.59 0.31 -14.34
CA THR A 347 -9.50 1.25 -15.02
C THR A 347 -9.38 2.67 -14.52
N GLY A 348 -8.78 2.86 -13.33
CA GLY A 348 -8.58 4.17 -12.75
C GLY A 348 -7.74 4.11 -11.48
N PHE A 349 -7.44 5.28 -10.97
CA PHE A 349 -6.87 5.45 -9.63
C PHE A 349 -7.38 6.75 -9.01
N ASP A 350 -7.33 6.81 -7.70
CA ASP A 350 -7.53 8.00 -6.88
C ASP A 350 -6.49 7.99 -5.75
N TYR A 351 -6.30 9.11 -5.07
CA TYR A 351 -5.43 9.17 -3.91
C TYR A 351 -5.95 10.12 -2.84
N THR A 352 -5.70 9.76 -1.61
CA THR A 352 -5.99 10.62 -0.46
C THR A 352 -4.71 11.20 0.09
N PRO A 353 -4.51 12.52 0.01
CA PRO A 353 -3.40 13.21 0.67
C PRO A 353 -3.47 13.05 2.19
N ILE A 354 -2.36 12.64 2.80
CA ILE A 354 -2.24 12.50 4.26
C ILE A 354 -1.06 13.31 4.79
N PHE A 355 -1.16 13.72 6.05
CA PHE A 355 -0.17 14.54 6.73
C PHE A 355 0.15 13.95 8.10
N ARG A 356 1.42 13.94 8.46
CA ARG A 356 1.90 13.56 9.80
C ARG A 356 2.03 14.80 10.65
N ALA A 357 1.02 15.08 11.47
CA ALA A 357 1.02 16.19 12.41
C ALA A 357 1.84 15.82 13.65
N ASN A 358 2.77 16.71 14.01
CA ASN A 358 3.64 16.57 15.18
C ASN A 358 3.47 17.77 16.13
N ASP A 359 2.25 18.29 16.23
CA ASP A 359 1.88 19.47 17.03
C ASP A 359 1.29 19.09 18.40
N THR A 360 1.29 17.82 18.74
CA THR A 360 0.87 17.28 20.03
C THR A 360 1.92 16.30 20.58
N GLU A 361 1.71 15.79 21.78
CA GLU A 361 2.58 14.74 22.34
C GLU A 361 2.61 13.47 21.48
N GLN A 362 1.54 13.20 20.74
CA GLN A 362 1.41 12.04 19.86
C GLN A 362 1.51 12.44 18.39
N LEU A 363 2.22 11.64 17.60
CA LEU A 363 2.22 11.74 16.15
C LEU A 363 0.84 11.30 15.63
N ARG A 364 0.23 12.12 14.75
CA ARG A 364 -1.11 11.85 14.20
C ARG A 364 -1.07 11.78 12.68
N LEU A 365 -1.76 10.81 12.14
CA LEU A 365 -2.02 10.73 10.70
C LEU A 365 -3.34 11.43 10.40
N LEU A 366 -3.30 12.49 9.59
CA LEU A 366 -4.47 13.29 9.23
C LEU A 366 -4.72 13.19 7.72
N ARG A 367 -5.98 13.06 7.33
CA ARG A 367 -6.39 13.28 5.94
C ARG A 367 -6.46 14.78 5.71
N ILE A 368 -5.60 15.29 4.81
CA ILE A 368 -5.36 16.72 4.67
C ILE A 368 -6.65 17.50 4.42
N ARG A 369 -7.45 17.11 3.42
CA ARG A 369 -8.65 17.87 3.02
C ARG A 369 -9.69 17.92 4.13
N GLU A 370 -9.92 16.80 4.82
CA GLU A 370 -10.87 16.73 5.92
C GLU A 370 -10.37 17.47 7.17
N ALA A 371 -9.09 17.40 7.47
CA ALA A 371 -8.50 18.12 8.61
C ALA A 371 -8.55 19.63 8.39
N MET A 372 -8.25 20.12 7.18
CA MET A 372 -8.36 21.54 6.81
C MET A 372 -9.81 22.03 6.88
N ALA A 373 -10.77 21.27 6.31
CA ALA A 373 -12.19 21.60 6.36
C ALA A 373 -12.72 21.65 7.81
N ALA A 374 -12.26 20.76 8.67
CA ALA A 374 -12.62 20.77 10.10
C ALA A 374 -12.07 21.99 10.82
N PHE A 375 -10.85 22.43 10.51
CA PHE A 375 -10.24 23.64 11.04
C PHE A 375 -11.01 24.91 10.62
N GLU A 376 -11.31 25.06 9.33
CA GLU A 376 -12.07 26.17 8.76
C GLU A 376 -13.50 26.25 9.31
N GLY A 377 -14.14 25.10 9.51
CA GLY A 377 -15.48 25.02 10.08
C GLY A 377 -15.55 25.21 11.60
N SER A 378 -14.42 25.46 12.27
CA SER A 378 -14.31 25.55 13.74
C SER A 378 -14.86 24.32 14.48
N TYR A 379 -14.92 23.16 13.83
CA TYR A 379 -15.32 21.90 14.44
C TYR A 379 -14.14 21.28 15.18
N ILE A 380 -14.20 21.21 16.50
CA ILE A 380 -13.22 20.57 17.40
C ILE A 380 -11.76 20.76 16.94
N ASN A 381 -11.15 21.85 17.40
CA ASN A 381 -9.84 22.30 16.96
C ASN A 381 -8.70 21.35 17.41
N ARG A 382 -8.48 20.28 16.65
CA ARG A 382 -7.35 19.34 16.83
C ARG A 382 -6.16 19.69 15.94
N VAL A 383 -6.24 20.75 15.16
CA VAL A 383 -5.23 21.19 14.20
C VAL A 383 -4.77 22.60 14.59
N SER A 384 -3.47 22.81 14.75
CA SER A 384 -2.90 24.13 14.94
C SER A 384 -2.90 24.94 13.64
N GLN A 385 -2.78 26.27 13.73
CA GLN A 385 -2.62 27.12 12.53
C GLN A 385 -1.36 26.72 11.75
N GLU A 386 -0.28 26.39 12.44
CA GLU A 386 0.97 25.92 11.81
C GLU A 386 0.75 24.63 11.01
N SER A 387 0.05 23.65 11.58
CA SER A 387 -0.29 22.40 10.88
C SER A 387 -1.23 22.64 9.71
N TYR A 388 -2.18 23.59 9.83
CA TYR A 388 -3.05 23.97 8.72
C TYR A 388 -2.26 24.56 7.55
N ASP A 389 -1.37 25.53 7.82
CA ASP A 389 -0.53 26.16 6.80
C ASP A 389 0.42 25.14 6.13
N ALA A 390 0.98 24.23 6.92
CA ALA A 390 1.81 23.15 6.42
C ALA A 390 1.01 22.15 5.54
N MET A 391 -0.24 21.85 5.89
CA MET A 391 -1.13 20.99 5.07
C MET A 391 -1.53 21.68 3.77
N ALA A 392 -1.79 22.99 3.77
CA ALA A 392 -2.08 23.75 2.55
C ALA A 392 -0.90 23.71 1.57
N TYR A 393 0.32 23.91 2.08
CA TYR A 393 1.55 23.73 1.30
C TYR A 393 1.70 22.29 0.78
N ALA A 394 1.52 21.30 1.66
CA ALA A 394 1.64 19.88 1.32
C ALA A 394 0.68 19.48 0.20
N LEU A 395 -0.57 19.96 0.25
CA LEU A 395 -1.57 19.65 -0.77
C LEU A 395 -1.13 20.11 -2.16
N THR A 396 -0.62 21.34 -2.27
CA THR A 396 -0.08 21.87 -3.52
C THR A 396 1.11 21.05 -4.01
N ARG A 397 2.03 20.69 -3.11
CA ARG A 397 3.20 19.89 -3.48
C ARG A 397 2.85 18.47 -3.90
N ILE A 398 1.87 17.83 -3.26
CA ILE A 398 1.38 16.50 -3.67
C ILE A 398 0.76 16.59 -5.06
N GLU A 399 -0.12 17.56 -5.32
CA GLU A 399 -0.77 17.73 -6.62
C GLU A 399 0.24 17.97 -7.74
N ASP A 400 1.25 18.80 -7.51
CA ASP A 400 2.32 19.05 -8.48
C ASP A 400 3.13 17.75 -8.75
N ARG A 401 3.54 17.06 -7.70
CA ARG A 401 4.36 15.83 -7.82
C ARG A 401 3.61 14.68 -8.48
N VAL A 402 2.37 14.42 -8.06
CA VAL A 402 1.56 13.35 -8.65
C VAL A 402 1.37 13.54 -10.15
N HIS A 403 1.30 14.79 -10.61
CA HIS A 403 1.16 15.12 -12.03
C HIS A 403 2.49 15.42 -12.74
N GLY A 404 3.63 15.17 -12.12
CA GLY A 404 4.95 15.35 -12.72
C GLY A 404 5.29 16.80 -13.08
N LYS A 405 4.86 17.76 -12.25
CA LYS A 405 5.09 19.20 -12.45
C LYS A 405 6.23 19.74 -11.59
#